data_c6433b04f84773f8de5169d51ef148a5
#
_entry.id   c6433b04f84773f8de5169d51ef148a5
#
_cell.length_a   1.000
_cell.length_b   1.000
_cell.length_c   1.000
_cell.angle_alpha   90.00
_cell.angle_beta   90.00
_cell.angle_gamma   90.00
#
_symmetry.space_group_name_H-M   'P 1'
#
loop_
_entity.id
_entity.type
_entity.pdbx_description
1 polymer ?
#
loop_
_entity_poly.entity_id
_entity_poly.type
_entity_poly.pdbx_seq_one_letter_code
_entity_poly.pdbx_strand_id
1 'polypeptide(L)'
;RGVHFQPMSSFGRCPWRSDGVPRVTLPEIAAELERQSQGQIRWTDFHPPGCENALCSFSAVYRRSGETLELVQGASSCCDCGETPSAAEGARKAKAFAARHWSAPASPAAARGGDAFDRFLASAGIEQRFTVSCMAFQDAMTLDLERVKGCCIHVVSPSGILIPFCLYNLTSFDGTTLYRGRV
;
A
#
# COMPACT_ATOMS: atom_id res chain seq x y z
N ARG A 1 1.84 -3.35 12.70
CA ARG A 1 3.00 -2.51 12.31
C ARG A 1 3.40 -2.86 10.88
N GLY A 2 4.11 -1.95 10.19
CA GLY A 2 4.52 -2.20 8.80
C GLY A 2 5.46 -1.14 8.30
N VAL A 3 5.94 -1.35 7.08
CA VAL A 3 6.73 -0.40 6.31
C VAL A 3 6.05 -0.20 4.95
N HIS A 4 6.04 1.04 4.51
CA HIS A 4 5.55 1.41 3.19
C HIS A 4 6.67 2.10 2.42
N PHE A 5 6.99 1.58 1.24
CA PHE A 5 7.95 2.16 0.31
C PHE A 5 7.22 2.98 -0.73
N GLN A 6 7.74 4.14 -1.02
CA GLN A 6 7.20 4.99 -2.08
C GLN A 6 8.37 5.55 -2.90
N PRO A 7 8.66 4.96 -4.06
CA PRO A 7 9.65 5.51 -4.98
C PRO A 7 9.31 6.96 -5.33
N MET A 8 10.33 7.76 -5.47
CA MET A 8 10.17 9.17 -5.82
C MET A 8 9.59 9.31 -7.23
N SER A 9 8.54 10.13 -7.36
CA SER A 9 7.91 10.47 -8.63
C SER A 9 8.09 11.95 -8.94
N SER A 10 8.49 12.26 -10.16
CA SER A 10 8.72 13.63 -10.62
C SER A 10 7.48 14.18 -11.32
N PHE A 11 6.58 14.78 -10.57
CA PHE A 11 5.33 15.33 -11.10
C PHE A 11 5.50 16.67 -11.87
N GLY A 12 6.71 16.96 -12.35
CA GLY A 12 7.02 18.18 -13.09
C GLY A 12 7.40 19.39 -12.23
N ARG A 13 7.37 19.27 -10.90
CA ARG A 13 7.77 20.33 -9.95
C ARG A 13 9.15 20.09 -9.33
N CYS A 14 9.87 19.09 -9.81
CA CYS A 14 11.19 18.79 -9.33
C CYS A 14 12.18 19.80 -9.95
N PRO A 15 12.96 20.53 -9.14
CA PRO A 15 13.94 21.49 -9.65
C PRO A 15 15.13 20.81 -10.34
N TRP A 16 15.26 19.49 -10.18
CA TRP A 16 16.32 18.72 -10.80
C TRP A 16 15.81 18.11 -12.11
N ARG A 17 16.62 18.24 -13.15
CA ARG A 17 16.36 17.53 -14.40
C ARG A 17 16.45 16.04 -14.12
N SER A 18 15.41 15.30 -14.50
CA SER A 18 15.28 13.87 -14.23
C SER A 18 16.21 12.98 -15.07
N ASP A 19 16.93 13.58 -16.00
CA ASP A 19 17.83 12.97 -16.98
C ASP A 19 19.14 12.41 -16.39
N GLY A 20 19.21 12.12 -15.16
CA GLY A 20 20.38 11.52 -14.49
C GLY A 20 20.09 11.00 -13.09
N VAL A 21 18.85 11.11 -12.63
CA VAL A 21 18.47 10.54 -11.32
C VAL A 21 18.10 9.08 -11.50
N PRO A 22 18.81 8.15 -10.84
CA PRO A 22 18.42 6.73 -10.86
C PRO A 22 17.00 6.58 -10.36
N ARG A 23 16.18 5.90 -11.15
CA ARG A 23 14.80 5.56 -10.74
C ARG A 23 14.80 4.17 -10.16
N VAL A 24 14.11 4.02 -9.04
CA VAL A 24 13.90 2.72 -8.42
C VAL A 24 12.52 2.21 -8.83
N THR A 25 12.47 1.00 -9.33
CA THR A 25 11.23 0.33 -9.76
C THR A 25 10.70 -0.62 -8.68
N LEU A 26 9.43 -1.01 -8.80
CA LEU A 26 8.82 -1.99 -7.88
C LEU A 26 9.57 -3.33 -7.84
N PRO A 27 9.96 -3.93 -9.00
CA PRO A 27 10.76 -5.16 -9.01
C PRO A 27 12.11 -5.03 -8.32
N GLU A 28 12.81 -3.90 -8.48
CA GLU A 28 14.08 -3.65 -7.80
C GLU A 28 13.90 -3.56 -6.29
N ILE A 29 12.85 -2.89 -5.81
CA ILE A 29 12.55 -2.85 -4.38
C ILE A 29 12.26 -4.25 -3.85
N ALA A 30 11.45 -5.04 -4.56
CA ALA A 30 11.12 -6.40 -4.15
C ALA A 30 12.37 -7.30 -4.08
N ALA A 31 13.24 -7.22 -5.09
CA ALA A 31 14.49 -7.96 -5.12
C ALA A 31 15.46 -7.54 -4.00
N GLU A 32 15.55 -6.22 -3.73
CA GLU A 32 16.39 -5.70 -2.64
C GLU A 32 15.84 -6.09 -1.26
N LEU A 33 14.54 -6.13 -1.07
CA LEU A 33 13.93 -6.62 0.16
C LEU A 33 14.28 -8.09 0.41
N GLU A 34 14.21 -8.93 -0.62
CA GLU A 34 14.61 -10.33 -0.50
C GLU A 34 16.09 -10.48 -0.14
N ARG A 35 16.96 -9.76 -0.85
CA ARG A 35 18.40 -9.79 -0.61
C ARG A 35 18.76 -9.30 0.81
N GLN A 36 18.20 -8.17 1.23
CA GLN A 36 18.54 -7.55 2.52
C GLN A 36 17.92 -8.28 3.71
N SER A 37 16.75 -8.91 3.53
CA SER A 37 16.13 -9.74 4.56
C SER A 37 16.71 -11.17 4.62
N GLN A 38 17.72 -11.48 3.82
CA GLN A 38 18.30 -12.82 3.71
C GLN A 38 17.23 -13.88 3.38
N GLY A 39 16.27 -13.53 2.52
CA GLY A 39 15.21 -14.40 2.05
C GLY A 39 14.03 -14.58 3.01
N GLN A 40 13.98 -13.83 4.12
CA GLN A 40 12.79 -13.83 4.99
C GLN A 40 11.58 -13.16 4.33
N ILE A 41 11.83 -12.20 3.45
CA ILE A 41 10.83 -11.56 2.61
C ILE A 41 11.17 -11.92 1.17
N ARG A 42 10.30 -12.68 0.50
CA ARG A 42 10.55 -13.11 -0.88
C ARG A 42 9.79 -12.22 -1.85
N TRP A 43 10.38 -11.96 -3.02
CA TRP A 43 9.68 -11.22 -4.07
C TRP A 43 8.37 -11.90 -4.51
N THR A 44 8.31 -13.24 -4.42
CA THR A 44 7.11 -14.05 -4.72
C THR A 44 5.99 -13.91 -3.69
N ASP A 45 6.26 -13.36 -2.52
CA ASP A 45 5.25 -13.14 -1.48
C ASP A 45 4.34 -11.95 -1.81
N PHE A 46 4.81 -11.07 -2.70
CA PHE A 46 4.11 -9.84 -3.02
C PHE A 46 3.00 -10.04 -4.04
N HIS A 47 1.90 -9.36 -3.82
CA HIS A 47 0.75 -9.33 -4.72
C HIS A 47 0.14 -7.92 -4.74
N PRO A 48 -0.55 -7.54 -5.84
CA PRO A 48 -1.28 -6.28 -5.87
C PRO A 48 -2.38 -6.27 -4.81
N PRO A 49 -2.53 -5.21 -4.02
CA PRO A 49 -3.62 -5.09 -3.07
C PRO A 49 -4.92 -4.68 -3.80
N GLY A 50 -5.92 -5.55 -3.79
CA GLY A 50 -7.27 -5.21 -4.23
C GLY A 50 -7.39 -4.84 -5.72
N CYS A 51 -7.94 -3.65 -6.00
CA CYS A 51 -8.25 -3.18 -7.37
C CYS A 51 -7.08 -2.47 -8.06
N GLU A 52 -5.94 -2.34 -7.42
CA GLU A 52 -4.79 -1.62 -7.95
C GLU A 52 -4.08 -2.42 -9.03
N ASN A 53 -3.54 -1.70 -10.02
CA ASN A 53 -2.75 -2.32 -11.07
C ASN A 53 -1.46 -2.90 -10.50
N ALA A 54 -1.08 -4.11 -10.93
CA ALA A 54 0.14 -4.79 -10.51
C ALA A 54 1.42 -4.00 -10.76
N LEU A 55 1.41 -3.09 -11.72
CA LEU A 55 2.52 -2.20 -12.02
C LEU A 55 2.53 -0.94 -11.12
N CYS A 56 1.52 -0.75 -10.27
CA CYS A 56 1.42 0.41 -9.39
C CYS A 56 1.78 0.10 -7.95
N SER A 57 1.46 -1.10 -7.47
CA SER A 57 1.64 -1.42 -6.06
C SER A 57 1.78 -2.92 -5.80
N PHE A 58 2.37 -3.21 -4.68
CA PHE A 58 2.39 -4.56 -4.11
C PHE A 58 2.28 -4.51 -2.58
N SER A 59 1.84 -5.61 -2.00
CA SER A 59 1.86 -5.79 -0.55
C SER A 59 2.03 -7.25 -0.16
N ALA A 60 2.54 -7.46 1.05
CA ALA A 60 2.56 -8.74 1.73
C ALA A 60 2.36 -8.53 3.23
N VAL A 61 1.74 -9.48 3.89
CA VAL A 61 1.53 -9.47 5.34
C VAL A 61 2.23 -10.66 5.94
N TYR A 62 3.07 -10.40 6.92
CA TYR A 62 3.80 -11.40 7.67
C TYR A 62 3.34 -11.47 9.12
N ARG A 63 3.51 -12.62 9.74
CA ARG A 63 3.48 -12.80 11.19
C ARG A 63 4.90 -12.80 11.70
N ARG A 64 5.16 -11.97 12.68
CA ARG A 64 6.46 -11.97 13.34
C ARG A 64 6.47 -12.97 14.50
N SER A 65 7.42 -13.89 14.49
CA SER A 65 7.70 -14.81 15.56
C SER A 65 9.17 -14.67 15.98
N GLY A 66 9.40 -13.92 17.06
CA GLY A 66 10.77 -13.56 17.44
C GLY A 66 11.48 -12.73 16.37
N GLU A 67 12.52 -13.28 15.77
CA GLU A 67 13.29 -12.65 14.69
C GLU A 67 12.89 -13.13 13.29
N THR A 68 11.95 -14.06 13.18
CA THR A 68 11.51 -14.64 11.91
C THR A 68 10.20 -13.98 11.43
N LEU A 69 10.05 -13.92 10.11
CA LEU A 69 8.84 -13.50 9.43
C LEU A 69 8.23 -14.70 8.71
N GLU A 70 6.98 -14.99 9.01
CA GLU A 70 6.19 -16.01 8.32
C GLU A 70 5.13 -15.33 7.47
N LEU A 71 5.05 -15.68 6.19
CA LEU A 71 4.02 -15.14 5.30
C LEU A 71 2.63 -15.57 5.80
N VAL A 72 1.77 -14.59 6.04
CA VAL A 72 0.36 -14.85 6.34
C VAL A 72 -0.34 -15.07 5.01
N GLN A 73 -0.62 -16.33 4.67
CA GLN A 73 -1.48 -16.65 3.55
C GLN A 73 -2.89 -16.13 3.82
N GLY A 74 -3.14 -14.90 3.45
CA GLY A 74 -4.50 -14.40 3.35
C GLY A 74 -5.14 -15.08 2.16
N ALA A 75 -6.27 -15.73 2.36
CA ALA A 75 -7.15 -16.11 1.27
C ALA A 75 -7.69 -14.84 0.62
N SER A 76 -6.88 -14.15 -0.16
CA SER A 76 -7.36 -13.12 -1.05
C SER A 76 -7.62 -13.76 -2.41
N SER A 77 -8.65 -14.53 -2.51
CA SER A 77 -9.32 -14.65 -3.78
C SER A 77 -9.88 -13.25 -4.11
N CYS A 78 -9.08 -12.45 -4.80
CA CYS A 78 -9.56 -11.19 -5.35
C CYS A 78 -10.56 -11.42 -6.51
N CYS A 79 -10.84 -12.68 -6.82
CA CYS A 79 -11.75 -13.13 -7.83
C CYS A 79 -12.83 -14.05 -7.22
N ASP A 80 -13.36 -13.65 -6.09
CA ASP A 80 -14.67 -14.17 -5.71
C ASP A 80 -15.67 -13.52 -6.68
N CYS A 81 -16.05 -14.29 -7.71
CA CYS A 81 -17.03 -13.89 -8.73
C CYS A 81 -18.45 -13.80 -8.15
N GLY A 82 -18.57 -13.58 -6.85
CA GLY A 82 -19.79 -13.27 -6.16
C GLY A 82 -20.30 -11.87 -6.49
N GLU A 83 -21.50 -11.56 -6.06
CA GLU A 83 -22.10 -10.24 -6.20
C GLU A 83 -21.18 -9.17 -5.57
N THR A 84 -20.94 -8.11 -6.30
CA THR A 84 -20.15 -6.96 -5.81
C THR A 84 -20.84 -6.40 -4.56
N PRO A 85 -20.17 -6.36 -3.41
CA PRO A 85 -20.76 -5.86 -2.18
C PRO A 85 -21.20 -4.40 -2.33
N SER A 86 -22.25 -4.00 -1.64
CA SER A 86 -22.64 -2.59 -1.58
C SER A 86 -21.50 -1.72 -1.04
N ALA A 87 -21.48 -0.44 -1.41
CA ALA A 87 -20.47 0.50 -0.93
C ALA A 87 -20.39 0.55 0.60
N ALA A 88 -21.54 0.44 1.29
CA ALA A 88 -21.60 0.40 2.76
C ALA A 88 -20.93 -0.86 3.34
N GLU A 89 -21.16 -2.02 2.72
CA GLU A 89 -20.51 -3.26 3.14
C GLU A 89 -19.01 -3.26 2.85
N GLY A 90 -18.61 -2.75 1.68
CA GLY A 90 -17.21 -2.56 1.33
C GLY A 90 -16.49 -1.66 2.34
N ALA A 91 -17.10 -0.53 2.67
CA ALA A 91 -16.57 0.40 3.68
C ALA A 91 -16.48 -0.24 5.06
N ARG A 92 -17.49 -1.02 5.48
CA ARG A 92 -17.47 -1.75 6.75
C ARG A 92 -16.36 -2.80 6.80
N LYS A 93 -16.20 -3.58 5.73
CA LYS A 93 -15.11 -4.57 5.59
C LYS A 93 -13.74 -3.90 5.64
N ALA A 94 -13.56 -2.79 4.92
CA ALA A 94 -12.30 -2.03 4.91
C ALA A 94 -11.97 -1.45 6.30
N LYS A 95 -12.95 -0.86 7.00
CA LYS A 95 -12.76 -0.37 8.37
C LYS A 95 -12.38 -1.48 9.34
N ALA A 96 -13.07 -2.64 9.26
CA ALA A 96 -12.76 -3.79 10.10
C ALA A 96 -11.36 -4.37 9.79
N PHE A 97 -10.96 -4.38 8.52
CA PHE A 97 -9.62 -4.77 8.12
C PHE A 97 -8.57 -3.80 8.69
N ALA A 98 -8.74 -2.49 8.49
CA ALA A 98 -7.83 -1.49 9.01
C ALA A 98 -7.72 -1.56 10.55
N ALA A 99 -8.84 -1.68 11.26
CA ALA A 99 -8.83 -1.81 12.70
C ALA A 99 -8.03 -3.03 13.18
N ARG A 100 -8.13 -4.17 12.50
CA ARG A 100 -7.36 -5.38 12.85
C ARG A 100 -5.88 -5.26 12.52
N HIS A 101 -5.52 -4.58 11.45
CA HIS A 101 -4.13 -4.46 11.01
C HIS A 101 -3.35 -3.35 11.73
N TRP A 102 -4.03 -2.28 12.10
CA TRP A 102 -3.42 -1.09 12.67
C TRP A 102 -3.73 -0.88 14.15
N SER A 103 -4.56 -1.72 14.76
CA SER A 103 -4.74 -1.67 16.22
C SER A 103 -3.40 -1.94 16.90
N ALA A 104 -3.02 -1.09 17.82
CA ALA A 104 -1.86 -1.34 18.65
C ALA A 104 -2.11 -2.64 19.42
N PRO A 105 -1.13 -3.56 19.50
CA PRO A 105 -1.24 -4.68 20.41
C PRO A 105 -1.47 -4.13 21.83
N ALA A 106 -2.36 -4.75 22.58
CA ALA A 106 -2.50 -4.42 23.99
C ALA A 106 -1.10 -4.51 24.63
N SER A 107 -0.69 -3.45 25.34
CA SER A 107 0.63 -3.40 25.92
C SER A 107 0.82 -4.61 26.84
N PRO A 108 1.97 -5.32 26.77
CA PRO A 108 2.28 -6.38 27.74
C PRO A 108 2.20 -5.90 29.19
N ALA A 109 2.31 -4.61 29.43
CA ALA A 109 2.13 -3.99 30.74
C ALA A 109 0.67 -4.06 31.25
N ALA A 110 -0.31 -4.05 30.36
CA ALA A 110 -1.72 -4.24 30.74
C ALA A 110 -2.01 -5.69 31.17
N ALA A 111 -1.23 -6.65 30.69
CA ALA A 111 -1.36 -8.06 31.06
C ALA A 111 -0.74 -8.41 32.42
N ARG A 112 0.00 -7.50 33.06
CA ARG A 112 0.65 -7.75 34.35
C ARG A 112 -0.29 -7.67 35.54
N GLY A 113 -1.50 -7.13 35.40
CA GLY A 113 -2.51 -7.03 36.44
C GLY A 113 -3.76 -7.88 36.21
N GLY A 114 -3.87 -8.55 35.08
CA GLY A 114 -5.03 -9.35 34.70
C GLY A 114 -5.02 -10.75 35.29
N ASP A 115 -6.19 -11.39 35.35
CA ASP A 115 -6.34 -12.79 35.74
C ASP A 115 -5.73 -13.77 34.69
N ALA A 116 -5.86 -15.07 34.95
CA ALA A 116 -5.34 -16.11 34.05
C ALA A 116 -6.02 -16.07 32.67
N PHE A 117 -7.27 -15.60 32.60
CA PHE A 117 -8.03 -15.48 31.36
C PHE A 117 -7.56 -14.27 30.54
N ASP A 118 -7.29 -13.12 31.16
CA ASP A 118 -6.70 -11.95 30.49
C ASP A 118 -5.31 -12.27 29.94
N ARG A 119 -4.51 -13.04 30.70
CA ARG A 119 -3.20 -13.51 30.23
C ARG A 119 -3.32 -14.50 29.07
N PHE A 120 -4.31 -15.38 29.09
CA PHE A 120 -4.61 -16.30 27.99
C PHE A 120 -5.06 -15.53 26.75
N LEU A 121 -5.95 -14.56 26.87
CA LEU A 121 -6.37 -13.69 25.74
C LEU A 121 -5.19 -12.89 25.19
N ALA A 122 -4.33 -12.38 26.07
CA ALA A 122 -3.12 -11.67 25.65
C ALA A 122 -2.11 -12.60 24.94
N SER A 123 -2.03 -13.87 25.33
CA SER A 123 -1.17 -14.85 24.69
C SER A 123 -1.77 -15.48 23.43
N ALA A 124 -3.10 -15.62 23.39
CA ALA A 124 -3.80 -16.33 22.34
C ALA A 124 -4.11 -15.48 21.10
N GLY A 125 -3.94 -14.15 21.14
CA GLY A 125 -4.56 -13.31 20.12
C GLY A 125 -3.75 -12.18 19.52
N ILE A 126 -2.53 -11.91 19.95
CA ILE A 126 -1.76 -10.82 19.35
C ILE A 126 -0.75 -11.40 18.36
N GLU A 127 -1.26 -11.83 17.22
CA GLU A 127 -0.40 -11.99 16.05
C GLU A 127 0.29 -10.66 15.79
N GLN A 128 1.59 -10.60 15.98
CA GLN A 128 2.39 -9.43 15.62
C GLN A 128 2.48 -9.39 14.09
N ARG A 129 1.45 -8.86 13.47
CA ARG A 129 1.44 -8.69 12.02
C ARG A 129 2.39 -7.57 11.62
N PHE A 130 3.12 -7.83 10.55
CA PHE A 130 4.03 -6.90 9.92
C PHE A 130 3.69 -6.82 8.44
N THR A 131 3.29 -5.64 7.98
CA THR A 131 2.94 -5.41 6.58
C THR A 131 4.10 -4.75 5.85
N VAL A 132 4.44 -5.27 4.70
CA VAL A 132 5.34 -4.63 3.73
C VAL A 132 4.51 -4.25 2.52
N SER A 133 4.57 -2.99 2.12
CA SER A 133 3.85 -2.50 0.96
C SER A 133 4.67 -1.48 0.19
N CYS A 134 4.39 -1.37 -1.10
CA CYS A 134 5.02 -0.37 -1.95
C CYS A 134 3.98 0.18 -2.94
N MET A 135 4.08 1.48 -3.24
CA MET A 135 3.27 2.11 -4.27
C MET A 135 4.12 3.07 -5.09
N ALA A 136 4.19 2.85 -6.40
CA ALA A 136 4.89 3.70 -7.34
C ALA A 136 3.88 4.51 -8.16
N PHE A 137 3.87 5.82 -7.96
CA PHE A 137 3.06 6.71 -8.77
C PHE A 137 3.73 6.97 -10.12
N GLN A 138 2.91 7.09 -11.16
CA GLN A 138 3.36 7.54 -12.46
C GLN A 138 3.62 9.05 -12.43
N ASP A 139 4.61 9.47 -13.18
CA ASP A 139 4.94 10.89 -13.34
C ASP A 139 5.04 11.28 -14.83
N ALA A 140 5.40 12.52 -15.11
CA ALA A 140 5.48 13.03 -16.46
C ALA A 140 6.41 12.20 -17.40
N MET A 141 7.39 11.49 -16.85
CA MET A 141 8.37 10.70 -17.61
C MET A 141 7.96 9.24 -17.80
N THR A 142 7.04 8.75 -16.95
CA THR A 142 6.65 7.34 -16.91
C THR A 142 5.15 7.14 -17.10
N LEU A 143 4.46 8.17 -17.59
CA LEU A 143 3.00 8.13 -17.73
C LEU A 143 2.58 7.10 -18.79
N ASP A 144 1.80 6.15 -18.35
CA ASP A 144 1.14 5.14 -19.17
C ASP A 144 -0.37 5.37 -19.12
N LEU A 145 -0.93 5.78 -20.26
CA LEU A 145 -2.34 6.14 -20.35
C LEU A 145 -3.29 4.97 -20.16
N GLU A 146 -2.89 3.75 -20.53
CA GLU A 146 -3.73 2.56 -20.30
C GLU A 146 -3.82 2.23 -18.80
N ARG A 147 -2.71 2.35 -18.08
CA ARG A 147 -2.73 2.24 -16.61
C ARG A 147 -3.57 3.33 -15.97
N VAL A 148 -3.50 4.56 -16.50
CA VAL A 148 -4.28 5.70 -15.98
C VAL A 148 -5.77 5.48 -16.17
N LYS A 149 -6.21 4.95 -17.33
CA LYS A 149 -7.62 4.63 -17.59
C LYS A 149 -8.20 3.62 -16.60
N GLY A 150 -7.39 2.64 -16.20
CA GLY A 150 -7.76 1.62 -15.23
C GLY A 150 -7.49 2.00 -13.76
N CYS A 151 -7.12 3.25 -13.46
CA CYS A 151 -6.77 3.68 -12.12
C CYS A 151 -8.02 3.69 -11.21
N CYS A 152 -7.89 3.14 -10.00
CA CYS A 152 -8.94 3.18 -8.98
C CYS A 152 -8.72 4.29 -7.94
N ILE A 153 -7.61 5.04 -8.01
CA ILE A 153 -7.27 6.12 -7.09
C ILE A 153 -7.51 7.46 -7.77
N HIS A 154 -8.49 8.21 -7.29
CA HIS A 154 -8.91 9.46 -7.90
C HIS A 154 -8.96 10.61 -6.91
N VAL A 155 -8.81 11.81 -7.43
CA VAL A 155 -9.11 13.06 -6.75
C VAL A 155 -10.40 13.63 -7.36
N VAL A 156 -11.33 14.04 -6.53
CA VAL A 156 -12.55 14.73 -6.98
C VAL A 156 -12.22 16.20 -7.23
N SER A 157 -12.43 16.66 -8.45
CA SER A 157 -12.29 18.09 -8.78
C SER A 157 -13.45 18.91 -8.20
N PRO A 158 -13.31 20.23 -8.08
CA PRO A 158 -14.42 21.11 -7.68
C PRO A 158 -15.67 21.00 -8.58
N SER A 159 -15.49 20.63 -9.86
CA SER A 159 -16.58 20.38 -10.80
C SER A 159 -17.18 18.96 -10.71
N GLY A 160 -16.76 18.14 -9.75
CA GLY A 160 -17.27 16.78 -9.55
C GLY A 160 -16.66 15.70 -10.48
N ILE A 161 -15.61 16.05 -11.24
CA ILE A 161 -14.94 15.10 -12.14
C ILE A 161 -13.92 14.29 -11.34
N LEU A 162 -13.91 12.97 -11.55
CA LEU A 162 -12.90 12.07 -11.00
C LEU A 162 -11.63 12.12 -11.86
N ILE A 163 -10.53 12.57 -11.28
CA ILE A 163 -9.24 12.69 -11.96
C ILE A 163 -8.29 11.66 -11.34
N PRO A 164 -7.69 10.75 -12.13
CA PRO A 164 -6.68 9.82 -11.62
C PRO A 164 -5.57 10.55 -10.88
N PHE A 165 -5.16 10.03 -9.72
CA PHE A 165 -4.22 10.69 -8.79
C PHE A 165 -2.91 11.12 -9.49
N CYS A 166 -2.35 10.25 -10.33
CA CYS A 166 -1.12 10.57 -11.04
C CYS A 166 -1.31 11.77 -11.97
N LEU A 167 -2.42 11.83 -12.74
CA LEU A 167 -2.72 12.96 -13.61
C LEU A 167 -2.98 14.24 -12.82
N TYR A 168 -3.73 14.15 -11.73
CA TYR A 168 -4.03 15.32 -10.90
C TYR A 168 -2.75 16.02 -10.41
N ASN A 169 -1.70 15.26 -10.18
CA ASN A 169 -0.44 15.77 -9.66
C ASN A 169 0.53 16.28 -10.73
N LEU A 170 0.27 16.01 -12.01
CA LEU A 170 1.15 16.48 -13.09
C LEU A 170 1.17 18.00 -13.20
N THR A 171 2.37 18.50 -13.47
CA THR A 171 2.62 19.87 -13.86
C THR A 171 3.35 19.88 -15.21
N SER A 172 3.08 20.87 -16.04
CA SER A 172 3.83 21.09 -17.26
C SER A 172 5.26 21.59 -16.94
N PHE A 173 6.09 21.65 -17.96
CA PHE A 173 7.51 22.03 -17.83
C PHE A 173 7.72 23.47 -17.31
N ASP A 174 6.75 24.35 -17.59
CA ASP A 174 6.72 25.75 -17.12
C ASP A 174 6.20 25.88 -15.67
N GLY A 175 5.88 24.75 -15.02
CA GLY A 175 5.33 24.75 -13.67
C GLY A 175 3.81 24.89 -13.59
N THR A 176 3.13 25.03 -14.73
CA THR A 176 1.67 25.12 -14.77
C THR A 176 1.05 23.77 -14.42
N THR A 177 0.15 23.73 -13.44
CA THR A 177 -0.56 22.50 -13.07
C THR A 177 -1.63 22.17 -14.08
N LEU A 178 -1.80 20.88 -14.42
CA LEU A 178 -2.84 20.46 -15.37
C LEU A 178 -4.25 20.58 -14.75
N TYR A 179 -4.38 20.20 -13.50
CA TYR A 179 -5.68 20.10 -12.83
C TYR A 179 -5.75 20.88 -11.51
N ARG A 180 -4.65 21.02 -10.78
CA ARG A 180 -4.63 21.74 -9.51
C ARG A 180 -4.73 23.24 -9.75
N GLY A 181 -5.58 23.91 -8.94
CA GLY A 181 -5.72 25.37 -9.00
C GLY A 181 -6.53 25.90 -10.18
N ARG A 182 -7.09 25.03 -11.02
CA ARG A 182 -8.16 25.43 -11.96
C ARG A 182 -9.49 25.31 -11.22
N VAL A 183 -9.87 26.39 -10.59
CA VAL A 183 -11.20 26.58 -9.99
C VAL A 183 -12.13 27.16 -11.04
#